data_6ea052cc1d85f60078544350c8a7c371
#
_entry.id   6ea052cc1d85f60078544350c8a7c371
#
_cell.length_a   1.000
_cell.length_b   1.000
_cell.length_c   1.000
_cell.angle_alpha   90.00
_cell.angle_beta   90.00
_cell.angle_gamma   90.00
#
_symmetry.space_group_name_H-M   'P 1'
#
loop_
_entity.id
_entity.type
_entity.pdbx_description
1 polymer ?
#
loop_
_entity_poly.entity_id
_entity_poly.type
_entity_poly.pdbx_seq_one_letter_code
_entity_poly.pdbx_strand_id
1 'polypeptide(L)'
;MLKSVVMHDIPMDHVAAMERWYCRDHAPEINRRFGPWLQRHDSWLPVDAPPEARRFGYFNWRVTEGWWRELPQPGPQGNLAFTMPPRLPKVATGFFPVQPTEDFLGGAVQPHEKSVLRWYVLLRYPAGLAKEEGERWFLDVHAPEVMRQPGLFRFFSFRAASAHIPLPGEWPPGGRPAPESVLHSWDRLIELWYESFADWRQAVLQAPPRYTRPAWATRNDY
;
A
#
# COMPACT_ATOMS: atom_id res chain seq x y z
N MET A 1 -3.03 -14.31 -8.97
CA MET A 1 -2.04 -13.84 -7.97
C MET A 1 -2.69 -12.72 -7.18
N LEU A 2 -2.53 -12.69 -5.88
CA LEU A 2 -3.01 -11.63 -5.01
C LEU A 2 -1.82 -10.96 -4.34
N LYS A 3 -1.92 -9.67 -4.10
CA LYS A 3 -0.98 -8.91 -3.29
C LYS A 3 -1.71 -8.39 -2.05
N SER A 4 -1.13 -8.52 -0.88
CA SER A 4 -1.59 -7.80 0.30
C SER A 4 -0.62 -6.67 0.61
N VAL A 5 -1.13 -5.52 0.96
CA VAL A 5 -0.34 -4.37 1.40
C VAL A 5 -0.82 -4.00 2.79
N VAL A 6 0.10 -3.94 3.72
CA VAL A 6 -0.16 -3.53 5.10
C VAL A 6 0.64 -2.27 5.38
N MET A 7 -0.06 -1.21 5.72
CA MET A 7 0.55 0.07 6.07
C MET A 7 0.43 0.29 7.56
N HIS A 8 1.55 0.60 8.20
CA HIS A 8 1.60 0.79 9.64
C HIS A 8 2.01 2.21 9.98
N ASP A 9 1.26 2.78 10.90
CA ASP A 9 1.56 4.07 11.51
C ASP A 9 1.67 3.92 13.03
N ILE A 10 2.79 4.37 13.60
CA ILE A 10 3.07 4.24 15.02
C ILE A 10 3.70 5.53 15.56
N PRO A 11 3.58 5.81 16.87
CA PRO A 11 4.32 6.91 17.49
C PRO A 11 5.83 6.72 17.36
N MET A 12 6.54 7.79 17.06
CA MET A 12 8.00 7.74 16.77
C MET A 12 8.84 7.19 17.92
N ASP A 13 8.46 7.42 19.16
CA ASP A 13 9.12 6.90 20.36
C ASP A 13 9.00 5.37 20.51
N HIS A 14 8.09 4.74 19.77
CA HIS A 14 7.91 3.28 19.76
C HIS A 14 8.60 2.57 18.60
N VAL A 15 9.13 3.30 17.61
CA VAL A 15 9.73 2.71 16.39
C VAL A 15 10.80 1.68 16.71
N ALA A 16 11.74 1.99 17.61
CA ALA A 16 12.83 1.06 17.94
C ALA A 16 12.34 -0.25 18.58
N ALA A 17 11.30 -0.19 19.41
CA ALA A 17 10.72 -1.38 20.02
C ALA A 17 9.98 -2.24 18.98
N MET A 18 9.25 -1.59 18.09
CA MET A 18 8.52 -2.25 17.01
C MET A 18 9.45 -2.86 15.97
N GLU A 19 10.55 -2.20 15.63
CA GLU A 19 11.57 -2.76 14.74
C GLU A 19 12.16 -4.05 15.28
N ARG A 20 12.52 -4.07 16.58
CA ARG A 20 13.04 -5.28 17.21
C ARG A 20 12.02 -6.43 17.17
N TRP A 21 10.77 -6.16 17.53
CA TRP A 21 9.69 -7.14 17.45
C TRP A 21 9.46 -7.61 16.00
N TYR A 22 9.37 -6.68 15.06
CA TYR A 22 9.11 -6.99 13.66
C TYR A 22 10.18 -7.89 13.06
N CYS A 23 11.46 -7.51 13.22
CA CYS A 23 12.55 -8.24 12.59
C CYS A 23 12.86 -9.56 13.30
N ARG A 24 12.74 -9.61 14.63
CA ARG A 24 13.09 -10.79 15.42
C ARG A 24 11.97 -11.81 15.48
N ASP A 25 10.74 -11.35 15.61
CA ASP A 25 9.61 -12.22 15.95
C ASP A 25 8.61 -12.31 14.78
N HIS A 26 8.08 -11.17 14.31
CA HIS A 26 6.95 -11.14 13.40
C HIS A 26 7.28 -11.57 11.96
N ALA A 27 8.27 -10.98 11.32
CA ALA A 27 8.61 -11.32 9.95
C ALA A 27 9.09 -12.77 9.79
N PRO A 28 9.95 -13.32 10.67
CA PRO A 28 10.28 -14.74 10.65
C PRO A 28 9.06 -15.64 10.86
N GLU A 29 8.13 -15.23 11.72
CA GLU A 29 6.91 -15.98 11.98
C GLU A 29 5.98 -16.00 10.76
N ILE A 30 5.79 -14.85 10.10
CA ILE A 30 5.03 -14.75 8.85
C ILE A 30 5.62 -15.70 7.80
N ASN A 31 6.93 -15.64 7.58
CA ASN A 31 7.59 -16.46 6.56
C ASN A 31 7.50 -17.96 6.90
N ARG A 32 7.64 -18.35 8.15
CA ARG A 32 7.50 -19.74 8.57
C ARG A 32 6.08 -20.26 8.41
N ARG A 33 5.07 -19.46 8.79
CA ARG A 33 3.67 -19.90 8.77
C ARG A 33 3.06 -19.84 7.39
N PHE A 34 3.35 -18.79 6.64
CA PHE A 34 2.74 -18.53 5.33
C PHE A 34 3.64 -18.86 4.14
N GLY A 35 4.90 -19.27 4.39
CA GLY A 35 5.86 -19.60 3.33
C GLY A 35 5.32 -20.53 2.23
N PRO A 36 4.52 -21.56 2.53
CA PRO A 36 3.93 -22.41 1.49
C PRO A 36 3.04 -21.66 0.50
N TRP A 37 2.35 -20.62 0.95
CA TRP A 37 1.41 -19.83 0.14
C TRP A 37 1.99 -18.49 -0.33
N LEU A 38 3.00 -17.96 0.37
CA LEU A 38 3.70 -16.74 -0.01
C LEU A 38 4.71 -17.03 -1.11
N GLN A 39 4.65 -16.24 -2.17
CA GLN A 39 5.71 -16.20 -3.18
C GLN A 39 6.83 -15.24 -2.77
N ARG A 40 6.44 -14.14 -2.13
CA ARG A 40 7.36 -13.07 -1.74
C ARG A 40 6.78 -12.29 -0.57
N HIS A 41 7.65 -11.85 0.34
CA HIS A 41 7.32 -10.98 1.45
C HIS A 41 8.35 -9.85 1.52
N ASP A 42 7.91 -8.64 1.27
CA ASP A 42 8.75 -7.45 1.30
C ASP A 42 8.35 -6.54 2.44
N SER A 43 9.29 -5.77 2.91
CA SER A 43 9.05 -4.79 3.95
C SER A 43 9.88 -3.53 3.67
N TRP A 44 9.21 -2.39 3.65
CA TRP A 44 9.77 -1.11 3.27
C TRP A 44 9.67 -0.15 4.45
N LEU A 45 10.76 0.53 4.75
CA LEU A 45 10.75 1.62 5.72
C LEU A 45 10.35 2.91 5.01
N PRO A 46 9.41 3.66 5.56
CA PRO A 46 9.20 5.04 5.14
C PRO A 46 10.49 5.83 5.34
N VAL A 47 10.78 6.67 4.40
CA VAL A 47 11.83 7.69 4.55
C VAL A 47 11.21 8.97 5.08
N ASP A 48 12.00 9.79 5.77
CA ASP A 48 11.52 11.08 6.25
C ASP A 48 10.97 11.90 5.09
N ALA A 49 9.66 12.07 5.08
CA ALA A 49 9.00 12.81 4.02
C ALA A 49 9.34 14.31 4.15
N PRO A 50 9.69 14.98 3.05
CA PRO A 50 9.87 16.42 3.09
C PRO A 50 8.57 17.11 3.51
N PRO A 51 8.63 18.30 4.14
CA PRO A 51 7.44 18.98 4.66
C PRO A 51 6.31 19.13 3.63
N GLU A 52 6.66 19.36 2.38
CA GLU A 52 5.70 19.49 1.28
C GLU A 52 4.94 18.20 0.96
N ALA A 53 5.52 17.03 1.23
CA ALA A 53 4.87 15.75 1.02
C ALA A 53 3.84 15.42 2.10
N ARG A 54 3.97 16.01 3.28
CA ARG A 54 3.06 15.72 4.42
C ARG A 54 1.61 16.06 4.14
N ARG A 55 1.35 17.03 3.27
CA ARG A 55 -0.02 17.38 2.84
C ARG A 55 -0.78 16.24 2.17
N PHE A 56 -0.07 15.27 1.63
CA PHE A 56 -0.67 14.10 0.99
C PHE A 56 -0.99 12.98 1.99
N GLY A 57 -0.59 13.13 3.25
CA GLY A 57 -0.61 12.08 4.26
C GLY A 57 0.52 11.07 4.06
N TYR A 58 0.92 10.37 5.09
CA TYR A 58 1.86 9.25 4.98
C TYR A 58 1.80 8.38 6.24
N PHE A 59 2.26 7.14 6.08
CA PHE A 59 2.47 6.23 7.20
C PHE A 59 3.93 6.29 7.62
N ASN A 60 4.17 6.42 8.92
CA ASN A 60 5.47 6.81 9.44
C ASN A 60 6.40 5.66 9.83
N TRP A 61 5.93 4.40 9.75
CA TRP A 61 6.77 3.31 10.20
C TRP A 61 7.09 2.30 9.11
N ARG A 62 6.11 1.60 8.53
CA ARG A 62 6.39 0.48 7.65
C ARG A 62 5.28 0.21 6.67
N VAL A 63 5.67 -0.19 5.47
CA VAL A 63 4.79 -0.80 4.48
C VAL A 63 5.27 -2.24 4.26
N THR A 64 4.38 -3.19 4.42
CA THR A 64 4.67 -4.61 4.23
C THR A 64 3.82 -5.15 3.08
N GLU A 65 4.43 -5.92 2.21
CA GLU A 65 3.80 -6.51 1.04
C GLU A 65 3.93 -8.02 1.07
N GLY A 66 2.81 -8.70 0.92
CA GLY A 66 2.76 -10.14 0.70
C GLY A 66 2.28 -10.45 -0.70
N TRP A 67 3.03 -11.25 -1.46
CA TRP A 67 2.62 -11.78 -2.75
C TRP A 67 2.21 -13.22 -2.59
N TRP A 68 0.96 -13.55 -2.92
CA TRP A 68 0.33 -14.82 -2.63
C TRP A 68 0.16 -15.64 -3.91
N ARG A 69 0.63 -16.88 -3.88
CA ARG A 69 0.32 -17.88 -4.92
C ARG A 69 -1.15 -18.24 -4.84
N GLU A 70 -1.59 -18.51 -3.62
CA GLU A 70 -2.97 -18.74 -3.24
C GLU A 70 -3.18 -18.20 -1.80
N LEU A 71 -4.40 -17.89 -1.45
CA LEU A 71 -4.71 -17.49 -0.08
C LEU A 71 -4.71 -18.71 0.83
N PRO A 72 -4.11 -18.62 2.02
CA PRO A 72 -4.18 -19.70 2.98
C PRO A 72 -5.64 -19.97 3.33
N GLN A 73 -6.05 -21.21 3.22
CA GLN A 73 -7.36 -21.62 3.68
C GLN A 73 -7.36 -21.65 5.22
N PRO A 74 -8.45 -21.24 5.88
CA PRO A 74 -8.59 -21.41 7.31
C PRO A 74 -8.48 -22.90 7.62
N GLY A 75 -7.37 -23.30 8.23
CA GLY A 75 -7.20 -24.67 8.71
C GLY A 75 -8.02 -24.90 9.99
N PRO A 76 -8.23 -26.18 10.38
CA PRO A 76 -8.88 -26.52 11.64
C PRO A 76 -8.11 -25.99 12.87
N GLN A 77 -6.90 -25.50 12.69
CA GLN A 77 -6.09 -24.86 13.71
C GLN A 77 -6.27 -23.33 13.70
N GLY A 78 -7.48 -22.85 13.70
CA GLY A 78 -7.90 -21.44 13.55
C GLY A 78 -7.27 -20.38 14.45
N ASN A 79 -6.21 -20.68 15.16
CA ASN A 79 -5.44 -19.73 15.93
C ASN A 79 -4.06 -19.51 15.30
N LEU A 80 -4.01 -18.62 14.31
CA LEU A 80 -2.76 -17.98 13.94
C LEU A 80 -2.43 -16.88 14.97
N ALA A 81 -2.25 -17.30 16.22
CA ALA A 81 -1.75 -16.40 17.24
C ALA A 81 -0.33 -16.02 16.86
N PHE A 82 -0.16 -14.84 16.33
CA PHE A 82 1.16 -14.25 16.13
C PHE A 82 1.75 -13.83 17.46
N THR A 83 3.07 -13.86 17.56
CA THR A 83 3.75 -13.19 18.66
C THR A 83 3.32 -11.72 18.67
N MET A 84 2.66 -11.33 19.75
CA MET A 84 2.06 -10.02 19.85
C MET A 84 3.13 -8.92 19.88
N PRO A 85 2.88 -7.78 19.20
CA PRO A 85 3.76 -6.63 19.33
C PRO A 85 3.78 -6.10 20.77
N PRO A 86 4.82 -5.37 21.15
CA PRO A 86 4.82 -4.62 22.40
C PRO A 86 3.52 -3.79 22.52
N ARG A 87 2.97 -3.69 23.72
CA ARG A 87 1.77 -2.87 23.94
C ARG A 87 2.04 -1.43 23.49
N LEU A 88 1.28 -0.99 22.49
CA LEU A 88 1.38 0.36 21.95
C LEU A 88 0.09 1.12 22.18
N PRO A 89 0.17 2.42 22.46
CA PRO A 89 -1.04 3.21 22.74
C PRO A 89 -1.92 3.39 21.49
N LYS A 90 -1.33 3.42 20.29
CA LYS A 90 -2.05 3.50 19.02
C LYS A 90 -1.20 2.93 17.89
N VAL A 91 -1.74 1.99 17.15
CA VAL A 91 -1.21 1.51 15.88
C VAL A 91 -2.33 1.65 14.87
N ALA A 92 -2.15 2.46 13.86
CA ALA A 92 -3.01 2.46 12.70
C ALA A 92 -2.45 1.44 11.71
N THR A 93 -3.25 0.44 11.37
CA THR A 93 -2.88 -0.57 10.38
C THR A 93 -3.95 -0.62 9.32
N GLY A 94 -3.53 -0.38 8.08
CA GLY A 94 -4.36 -0.59 6.91
C GLY A 94 -3.95 -1.88 6.22
N PHE A 95 -4.89 -2.77 5.97
CA PHE A 95 -4.69 -3.97 5.18
C PHE A 95 -5.45 -3.86 3.86
N PHE A 96 -4.74 -3.95 2.76
CA PHE A 96 -5.30 -3.77 1.42
C PHE A 96 -5.03 -5.01 0.56
N PRO A 97 -6.00 -5.90 0.41
CA PRO A 97 -5.91 -6.94 -0.60
C PRO A 97 -6.11 -6.32 -1.98
N VAL A 98 -5.15 -6.53 -2.86
CA VAL A 98 -5.20 -5.98 -4.21
C VAL A 98 -4.79 -7.02 -5.25
N GLN A 99 -5.30 -6.86 -6.45
CA GLN A 99 -4.91 -7.64 -7.62
C GLN A 99 -3.97 -6.79 -8.47
N PRO A 100 -2.77 -7.29 -8.80
CA PRO A 100 -1.92 -6.64 -9.80
C PRO A 100 -2.66 -6.61 -11.14
N THR A 101 -2.82 -5.43 -11.71
CA THR A 101 -3.53 -5.27 -12.98
C THR A 101 -2.70 -4.65 -14.07
N GLU A 102 -1.98 -3.58 -13.78
CA GLU A 102 -1.22 -2.86 -14.80
C GLU A 102 0.23 -2.61 -14.37
N ASP A 103 1.14 -2.76 -15.32
CA ASP A 103 2.52 -2.27 -15.29
C ASP A 103 2.70 -1.35 -16.52
N PHE A 104 2.51 -0.05 -16.31
CA PHE A 104 2.44 0.90 -17.41
C PHE A 104 3.78 1.24 -18.04
N LEU A 105 4.86 1.21 -17.29
CA LEU A 105 6.17 1.63 -17.80
C LEU A 105 7.14 0.47 -18.05
N GLY A 106 6.81 -0.72 -17.55
CA GLY A 106 7.66 -1.89 -17.70
C GLY A 106 9.08 -1.69 -17.16
N GLY A 107 9.93 -2.67 -17.36
CA GLY A 107 11.34 -2.57 -17.00
C GLY A 107 11.76 -3.54 -15.89
N ALA A 108 13.02 -3.96 -15.94
CA ALA A 108 13.56 -5.04 -15.13
C ALA A 108 14.31 -4.58 -13.87
N VAL A 109 13.95 -3.42 -13.29
CA VAL A 109 14.64 -2.95 -12.07
C VAL A 109 14.22 -3.83 -10.90
N GLN A 110 15.18 -4.56 -10.36
CA GLN A 110 14.99 -5.27 -9.10
C GLN A 110 15.16 -4.26 -7.95
N PRO A 111 14.22 -4.20 -6.99
CA PRO A 111 14.27 -3.19 -5.92
C PRO A 111 15.56 -3.21 -5.08
N HIS A 112 16.20 -4.37 -4.96
CA HIS A 112 17.45 -4.53 -4.21
C HIS A 112 18.71 -4.09 -4.99
N GLU A 113 18.59 -3.87 -6.29
CA GLU A 113 19.71 -3.45 -7.15
C GLU A 113 19.88 -1.94 -7.23
N LYS A 114 18.85 -1.20 -6.79
CA LYS A 114 18.83 0.25 -6.88
C LYS A 114 18.05 0.85 -5.71
N SER A 115 18.58 1.92 -5.15
CA SER A 115 17.79 2.75 -4.22
C SER A 115 16.68 3.43 -5.00
N VAL A 116 15.46 3.29 -4.53
CA VAL A 116 14.28 3.87 -5.15
C VAL A 116 13.38 4.50 -4.09
N LEU A 117 12.76 5.60 -4.46
CA LEU A 117 11.66 6.18 -3.72
C LEU A 117 10.36 5.63 -4.29
N ARG A 118 9.60 4.93 -3.47
CA ARG A 118 8.27 4.42 -3.83
C ARG A 118 7.21 5.30 -3.18
N TRP A 119 6.35 5.85 -3.99
CA TRP A 119 5.20 6.60 -3.52
C TRP A 119 3.92 5.81 -3.75
N TYR A 120 3.23 5.51 -2.66
CA TYR A 120 1.94 4.84 -2.70
C TYR A 120 0.82 5.88 -2.72
N VAL A 121 -0.08 5.74 -3.68
CA VAL A 121 -1.27 6.58 -3.79
C VAL A 121 -2.50 5.68 -3.68
N LEU A 122 -3.36 5.98 -2.73
CA LEU A 122 -4.63 5.30 -2.56
C LEU A 122 -5.71 6.10 -3.28
N LEU A 123 -6.33 5.51 -4.27
CA LEU A 123 -7.37 6.14 -5.08
C LEU A 123 -8.74 5.56 -4.72
N ARG A 124 -9.69 6.44 -4.51
CA ARG A 124 -11.10 6.09 -4.31
C ARG A 124 -11.96 6.88 -5.26
N TYR A 125 -12.86 6.19 -5.94
CA TYR A 125 -13.88 6.84 -6.75
C TYR A 125 -14.99 7.42 -5.85
N PRO A 126 -15.63 8.52 -6.25
CA PRO A 126 -16.72 9.10 -5.49
C PRO A 126 -17.88 8.11 -5.25
N ALA A 127 -18.54 8.24 -4.12
CA ALA A 127 -19.73 7.47 -3.84
C ALA A 127 -20.81 7.73 -4.90
N GLY A 128 -21.41 6.66 -5.40
CA GLY A 128 -22.43 6.73 -6.44
C GLY A 128 -21.92 6.76 -7.87
N LEU A 129 -20.60 6.91 -8.10
CA LEU A 129 -20.02 6.71 -9.42
C LEU A 129 -20.01 5.22 -9.77
N ALA A 130 -20.42 4.90 -11.01
CA ALA A 130 -20.24 3.54 -11.51
C ALA A 130 -18.74 3.19 -11.55
N LYS A 131 -18.38 2.05 -10.99
CA LYS A 131 -16.98 1.65 -10.90
C LYS A 131 -16.31 1.59 -12.27
N GLU A 132 -17.02 1.12 -13.26
CA GLU A 132 -16.56 1.03 -14.66
C GLU A 132 -16.26 2.39 -15.27
N GLU A 133 -16.97 3.43 -14.86
CA GLU A 133 -16.72 4.80 -15.29
C GLU A 133 -15.43 5.35 -14.66
N GLY A 134 -15.24 5.15 -13.36
CA GLY A 134 -14.02 5.50 -12.65
C GLY A 134 -12.79 4.78 -13.23
N GLU A 135 -12.92 3.47 -13.49
CA GLU A 135 -11.87 2.65 -14.11
C GLU A 135 -11.50 3.13 -15.52
N ARG A 136 -12.50 3.46 -16.33
CA ARG A 136 -12.29 3.99 -17.67
C ARG A 136 -11.54 5.32 -17.64
N TRP A 137 -11.97 6.26 -16.78
CA TRP A 137 -11.25 7.50 -16.59
C TRP A 137 -9.80 7.26 -16.13
N PHE A 138 -9.60 6.36 -15.17
CA PHE A 138 -8.27 6.06 -14.69
C PHE A 138 -7.36 5.54 -15.80
N LEU A 139 -7.82 4.56 -16.57
CA LEU A 139 -7.01 3.91 -17.60
C LEU A 139 -6.82 4.78 -18.85
N ASP A 140 -7.86 5.48 -19.30
CA ASP A 140 -7.85 6.19 -20.57
C ASP A 140 -7.33 7.63 -20.45
N VAL A 141 -7.41 8.23 -19.25
CA VAL A 141 -7.05 9.62 -19.02
C VAL A 141 -5.96 9.77 -17.99
N HIS A 142 -6.21 9.36 -16.74
CA HIS A 142 -5.32 9.65 -15.62
C HIS A 142 -3.96 8.94 -15.74
N ALA A 143 -3.94 7.64 -16.00
CA ALA A 143 -2.69 6.90 -16.09
C ALA A 143 -1.78 7.38 -17.23
N PRO A 144 -2.28 7.67 -18.46
CA PRO A 144 -1.48 8.31 -19.50
C PRO A 144 -0.92 9.68 -19.10
N GLU A 145 -1.65 10.46 -18.31
CA GLU A 145 -1.16 11.74 -17.80
C GLU A 145 -0.09 11.56 -16.73
N VAL A 146 -0.26 10.62 -15.79
CA VAL A 146 0.74 10.27 -14.78
C VAL A 146 2.05 9.81 -15.42
N MET A 147 2.00 9.04 -16.49
CA MET A 147 3.20 8.60 -17.23
C MET A 147 4.04 9.72 -17.81
N ARG A 148 3.50 10.95 -17.92
CA ARG A 148 4.25 12.14 -18.37
C ARG A 148 5.06 12.80 -17.27
N GLN A 149 4.99 12.29 -16.04
CA GLN A 149 5.76 12.85 -14.93
C GLN A 149 7.27 12.72 -15.19
N PRO A 150 8.04 13.80 -15.07
CA PRO A 150 9.48 13.74 -15.25
C PRO A 150 10.11 12.86 -14.15
N GLY A 151 11.06 12.00 -14.54
CA GLY A 151 11.76 11.13 -13.58
C GLY A 151 10.96 9.95 -13.03
N LEU A 152 9.70 9.78 -13.42
CA LEU A 152 8.93 8.57 -13.13
C LEU A 152 9.47 7.41 -13.99
N PHE A 153 9.96 6.35 -13.36
CA PHE A 153 10.53 5.21 -14.11
C PHE A 153 9.77 3.89 -13.91
N ARG A 154 8.88 3.80 -12.90
CA ARG A 154 7.96 2.67 -12.72
C ARG A 154 6.60 3.18 -12.30
N PHE A 155 5.59 2.55 -12.86
CA PHE A 155 4.20 2.83 -12.52
C PHE A 155 3.39 1.54 -12.53
N PHE A 156 3.04 1.08 -11.34
CA PHE A 156 2.16 -0.05 -11.15
C PHE A 156 0.80 0.42 -10.65
N SER A 157 -0.22 -0.30 -11.03
CA SER A 157 -1.55 -0.14 -10.48
C SER A 157 -2.15 -1.48 -10.07
N PHE A 158 -2.86 -1.48 -8.97
CA PHE A 158 -3.47 -2.65 -8.38
C PHE A 158 -4.91 -2.32 -8.06
N ARG A 159 -5.85 -3.14 -8.52
CA ARG A 159 -7.25 -3.01 -8.12
C ARG A 159 -7.47 -3.58 -6.73
N ALA A 160 -8.30 -2.93 -5.94
CA ALA A 160 -8.79 -3.51 -4.70
C ALA A 160 -9.49 -4.84 -5.00
N ALA A 161 -9.07 -5.89 -4.30
CA ALA A 161 -9.73 -7.18 -4.44
C ALA A 161 -11.08 -7.12 -3.73
N SER A 162 -12.13 -7.57 -4.40
CA SER A 162 -13.45 -7.75 -3.81
C SER A 162 -13.52 -8.93 -2.82
N ALA A 163 -12.47 -9.75 -2.77
CA ALA A 163 -12.41 -10.87 -1.89
C ALA A 163 -12.23 -10.41 -0.44
N HIS A 164 -13.18 -10.81 0.40
CA HIS A 164 -12.96 -10.83 1.83
C HIS A 164 -11.84 -11.85 2.09
N ILE A 165 -10.64 -11.36 2.40
CA ILE A 165 -9.60 -12.22 2.92
C ILE A 165 -9.99 -12.46 4.38
N PRO A 166 -10.41 -13.67 4.76
CA PRO A 166 -10.59 -13.96 6.15
C PRO A 166 -9.21 -13.83 6.81
N LEU A 167 -8.99 -12.72 7.50
CA LEU A 167 -7.84 -12.62 8.39
C LEU A 167 -8.00 -13.77 9.39
N PRO A 168 -7.01 -14.66 9.50
CA PRO A 168 -7.13 -15.78 10.41
C PRO A 168 -7.21 -15.28 11.84
N GLY A 169 -8.33 -15.55 12.48
CA GLY A 169 -8.59 -15.21 13.87
C GLY A 169 -9.13 -13.80 14.08
N GLU A 170 -9.93 -13.66 15.11
CA GLU A 170 -10.21 -12.35 15.68
C GLU A 170 -8.89 -11.67 16.01
N TRP A 171 -8.74 -10.42 15.66
CA TRP A 171 -7.72 -9.56 16.23
C TRP A 171 -7.73 -9.75 17.74
N PRO A 172 -6.55 -9.68 18.41
CA PRO A 172 -6.44 -10.08 19.80
C PRO A 172 -7.59 -9.50 20.62
N PRO A 173 -8.13 -10.26 21.57
CA PRO A 173 -9.21 -9.84 22.41
C PRO A 173 -8.94 -8.44 22.99
N GLY A 174 -9.81 -7.48 22.71
CA GLY A 174 -9.62 -6.07 23.09
C GLY A 174 -8.90 -5.19 22.05
N GLY A 175 -8.42 -5.76 20.94
CA GLY A 175 -7.99 -4.98 19.79
C GLY A 175 -9.22 -4.34 19.12
N ARG A 176 -9.20 -3.01 18.94
CA ARG A 176 -10.22 -2.40 18.08
C ARG A 176 -10.02 -2.95 16.68
N PRO A 177 -11.08 -3.43 15.99
CA PRO A 177 -10.98 -3.71 14.57
C PRO A 177 -10.43 -2.44 13.90
N ALA A 178 -9.47 -2.62 13.00
CA ALA A 178 -9.06 -1.51 12.15
C ALA A 178 -10.34 -0.89 11.57
N PRO A 179 -10.47 0.44 11.59
CA PRO A 179 -11.69 1.06 11.09
C PRO A 179 -12.00 0.47 9.72
N GLU A 180 -13.16 -0.12 9.54
CA GLU A 180 -13.58 -0.72 8.26
C GLU A 180 -13.36 0.24 7.09
N SER A 181 -13.42 1.53 7.37
CA SER A 181 -13.14 2.61 6.43
C SER A 181 -11.73 2.57 5.81
N VAL A 182 -10.72 2.03 6.48
CA VAL A 182 -9.36 1.94 5.93
C VAL A 182 -9.20 0.68 5.08
N LEU A 183 -9.91 -0.40 5.41
CA LEU A 183 -9.74 -1.70 4.77
C LEU A 183 -10.54 -1.85 3.46
N HIS A 184 -11.62 -1.11 3.27
CA HIS A 184 -12.56 -1.33 2.17
C HIS A 184 -12.92 -0.07 1.37
N SER A 185 -12.25 1.05 1.63
CA SER A 185 -12.65 2.35 1.07
C SER A 185 -11.89 2.76 -0.19
N TRP A 186 -10.96 1.95 -0.68
CA TRP A 186 -10.14 2.30 -1.82
C TRP A 186 -10.44 1.41 -3.02
N ASP A 187 -10.39 1.98 -4.21
CA ASP A 187 -10.62 1.27 -5.46
C ASP A 187 -9.31 0.81 -6.09
N ARG A 188 -8.27 1.61 -5.95
CA ARG A 188 -6.92 1.29 -6.45
C ARG A 188 -5.82 1.66 -5.47
N LEU A 189 -4.77 0.86 -5.48
CA LEU A 189 -3.45 1.19 -4.97
C LEU A 189 -2.54 1.44 -6.16
N ILE A 190 -1.85 2.56 -6.15
CA ILE A 190 -0.93 2.99 -7.20
C ILE A 190 0.47 3.07 -6.60
N GLU A 191 1.46 2.58 -7.32
CA GLU A 191 2.87 2.70 -6.97
C GLU A 191 3.61 3.49 -8.05
N LEU A 192 4.18 4.61 -7.65
CA LEU A 192 5.02 5.45 -8.48
C LEU A 192 6.45 5.41 -7.94
N TRP A 193 7.41 5.11 -8.81
CA TRP A 193 8.80 4.94 -8.43
C TRP A 193 9.69 6.01 -9.05
N TYR A 194 10.48 6.65 -8.20
CA TYR A 194 11.46 7.69 -8.55
C TYR A 194 12.83 7.29 -8.01
N GLU A 195 13.91 7.77 -8.62
CA GLU A 195 15.25 7.49 -8.13
C GLU A 195 15.55 8.23 -6.81
N SER A 196 14.93 9.40 -6.61
CA SER A 196 15.20 10.25 -5.45
C SER A 196 14.02 11.14 -5.08
N PHE A 197 14.11 11.80 -3.92
CA PHE A 197 13.19 12.88 -3.56
C PHE A 197 13.24 14.08 -4.50
N ALA A 198 14.39 14.35 -5.10
CA ALA A 198 14.51 15.43 -6.08
C ALA A 198 13.64 15.15 -7.31
N ASP A 199 13.67 13.91 -7.80
CA ASP A 199 12.84 13.49 -8.94
C ASP A 199 11.35 13.52 -8.58
N TRP A 200 10.98 13.02 -7.41
CA TRP A 200 9.61 13.12 -6.91
C TRP A 200 9.15 14.58 -6.81
N ARG A 201 9.98 15.46 -6.24
CA ARG A 201 9.67 16.90 -6.11
C ARG A 201 9.50 17.56 -7.47
N GLN A 202 10.38 17.23 -8.41
CA GLN A 202 10.26 17.68 -9.80
C GLN A 202 8.93 17.24 -10.41
N ALA A 203 8.60 15.96 -10.31
CA ALA A 203 7.41 15.35 -10.90
C ALA A 203 6.10 15.87 -10.31
N VAL A 204 6.06 16.05 -8.99
CA VAL A 204 4.80 16.25 -8.25
C VAL A 204 4.56 17.72 -7.90
N LEU A 205 5.63 18.48 -7.68
CA LEU A 205 5.51 19.85 -7.18
C LEU A 205 5.96 20.92 -8.16
N GLN A 206 7.04 20.68 -8.91
CA GLN A 206 7.67 21.71 -9.72
C GLN A 206 7.20 21.69 -11.18
N ALA A 207 7.08 20.49 -11.76
CA ALA A 207 6.66 20.30 -13.12
C ALA A 207 5.65 19.15 -13.26
N PRO A 208 4.55 19.17 -12.49
CA PRO A 208 3.52 18.15 -12.62
C PRO A 208 2.90 18.23 -14.03
N PRO A 209 2.52 17.09 -14.60
CA PRO A 209 1.72 17.08 -15.80
C PRO A 209 0.42 17.86 -15.59
N ARG A 210 -0.13 18.35 -16.69
CA ARG A 210 -1.49 18.86 -16.65
C ARG A 210 -2.45 17.68 -16.54
N TYR A 211 -3.17 17.61 -15.43
CA TYR A 211 -4.19 16.60 -15.21
C TYR A 211 -5.55 17.06 -15.69
N THR A 212 -6.26 16.17 -16.36
CA THR A 212 -7.63 16.39 -16.80
C THR A 212 -8.60 15.99 -15.72
N ARG A 213 -9.27 16.96 -15.16
CA ARG A 213 -10.30 16.72 -14.14
C ARG A 213 -11.49 16.00 -14.76
N PRO A 214 -11.94 14.87 -14.21
CA PRO A 214 -13.14 14.21 -14.70
C PRO A 214 -14.40 15.03 -14.37
N ALA A 215 -15.40 14.94 -15.24
CA ALA A 215 -16.64 15.72 -15.11
C ALA A 215 -17.41 15.44 -13.79
N TRP A 216 -17.24 14.26 -13.24
CA TRP A 216 -17.87 13.85 -11.98
C TRP A 216 -17.10 14.27 -10.72
N ALA A 217 -15.86 14.73 -10.85
CA ALA A 217 -15.07 15.11 -9.68
C ALA A 217 -15.58 16.42 -9.07
N THR A 218 -15.72 16.41 -7.76
CA THR A 218 -16.00 17.62 -7.00
C THR A 218 -14.74 18.47 -6.83
N ARG A 219 -14.88 19.69 -6.33
CA ARG A 219 -13.74 20.60 -6.15
C ARG A 219 -12.64 20.03 -5.23
N ASN A 220 -13.00 19.13 -4.33
CA ASN A 220 -12.10 18.60 -3.30
C ASN A 220 -11.57 17.20 -3.63
N ASP A 221 -11.97 16.59 -4.73
CA ASP A 221 -11.64 15.20 -5.06
C ASP A 221 -10.44 15.10 -6.02
N TYR A 222 -9.86 16.26 -6.40
CA TYR A 222 -8.81 16.28 -7.43
C TYR A 222 -7.78 17.38 -7.16
#